data_5f00c83cab45a974d196bf05446a1e39
#
_entry.id   5f00c83cab45a974d196bf05446a1e39
#
_cell.length_a   1.000
_cell.length_b   1.000
_cell.length_c   1.000
_cell.angle_alpha   90.00
_cell.angle_beta   90.00
_cell.angle_gamma   90.00
#
_symmetry.space_group_name_H-M   'P 1'
#
loop_
_entity.id
_entity.type
_entity.pdbx_description
1 polymer ?
#
loop_
_entity_poly.entity_id
_entity_poly.type
_entity_poly.pdbx_seq_one_letter_code
_entity_poly.pdbx_strand_id
1 'polypeptide(L)'
;PDYDHALRPELTVRMIHEIYDAGIFPTVWKIEGSDDPKFYDHAATAISTYDKDSRIVTLGRNETLEQVCAWIKAGAQNDAMIGFAVGRTVFLDAIKKYISGQYTNQEAIEEIGRNYFTLYQTYKNAKTHE
;
A
#
# COMPACT_ATOMS: atom_id res chain seq x y z
N PRO A 1 -9.69 -21.24 5.53
CA PRO A 1 -8.33 -20.83 5.12
C PRO A 1 -8.18 -19.35 5.34
N ASP A 2 -7.01 -18.95 5.82
CA ASP A 2 -6.64 -17.56 6.01
C ASP A 2 -6.53 -16.90 4.63
N TYR A 3 -7.51 -16.05 4.31
CA TYR A 3 -7.56 -15.37 3.01
C TYR A 3 -6.31 -14.52 2.76
N ASP A 4 -5.89 -13.76 3.75
CA ASP A 4 -4.84 -12.76 3.58
C ASP A 4 -3.45 -13.39 3.37
N HIS A 5 -3.16 -14.52 4.02
CA HIS A 5 -1.84 -15.16 3.94
C HIS A 5 -1.80 -16.34 2.95
N ALA A 6 -2.92 -17.06 2.77
CA ALA A 6 -2.94 -18.26 1.95
C ALA A 6 -3.48 -18.05 0.54
N LEU A 7 -4.56 -17.30 0.38
CA LEU A 7 -5.25 -17.15 -0.91
C LEU A 7 -4.91 -15.85 -1.65
N ARG A 8 -4.89 -14.72 -0.96
CA ARG A 8 -4.71 -13.41 -1.58
C ARG A 8 -3.40 -13.25 -2.37
N PRO A 9 -2.25 -13.76 -1.91
CA PRO A 9 -1.01 -13.67 -2.69
C PRO A 9 -1.12 -14.34 -4.07
N GLU A 10 -1.67 -15.55 -4.12
CA GLU A 10 -1.88 -16.29 -5.36
C GLU A 10 -2.90 -15.59 -6.27
N LEU A 11 -4.03 -15.15 -5.71
CA LEU A 11 -5.07 -14.44 -6.45
C LEU A 11 -4.58 -13.10 -7.01
N THR A 12 -3.70 -12.40 -6.30
CA THR A 12 -3.10 -11.15 -6.80
C THR A 12 -2.22 -11.40 -8.02
N VAL A 13 -1.36 -12.42 -7.98
CA VAL A 13 -0.51 -12.80 -9.12
C VAL A 13 -1.38 -13.22 -10.30
N ARG A 14 -2.39 -14.04 -10.06
CA ARG A 14 -3.33 -14.46 -11.10
C ARG A 14 -4.06 -13.27 -11.74
N MET A 15 -4.56 -12.36 -10.94
CA MET A 15 -5.20 -11.12 -11.42
C MET A 15 -4.27 -10.30 -12.33
N ILE A 16 -2.99 -10.18 -11.96
CA ILE A 16 -1.98 -9.48 -12.76
C ILE A 16 -1.86 -10.13 -14.16
N HIS A 17 -1.73 -11.44 -14.21
CA HIS A 17 -1.66 -12.15 -15.48
C HIS A 17 -2.94 -11.98 -16.32
N GLU A 18 -4.13 -12.15 -15.71
CA GLU A 18 -5.40 -12.02 -16.41
C GLU A 18 -5.61 -10.61 -17.01
N ILE A 19 -5.18 -9.56 -16.33
CA ILE A 19 -5.27 -8.18 -16.82
C ILE A 19 -4.34 -7.96 -18.02
N TYR A 20 -3.09 -8.41 -17.94
CA TYR A 20 -2.16 -8.33 -19.07
C TYR A 20 -2.60 -9.17 -20.27
N ASP A 21 -3.08 -10.39 -20.04
CA ASP A 21 -3.59 -11.28 -21.08
C ASP A 21 -4.83 -10.69 -21.78
N ALA A 22 -5.59 -9.86 -21.07
CA ALA A 22 -6.68 -9.07 -21.67
C ALA A 22 -6.20 -7.84 -22.48
N GLY A 23 -4.90 -7.64 -22.62
CA GLY A 23 -4.31 -6.52 -23.38
C GLY A 23 -4.30 -5.19 -22.64
N ILE A 24 -4.44 -5.20 -21.31
CA ILE A 24 -4.40 -4.00 -20.46
C ILE A 24 -3.01 -3.90 -19.82
N PHE A 25 -2.32 -2.79 -20.05
CA PHE A 25 -0.96 -2.54 -19.57
C PHE A 25 -0.94 -1.35 -18.60
N PRO A 26 -1.17 -1.58 -17.28
CA PRO A 26 -1.11 -0.52 -16.28
C PRO A 26 0.31 0.01 -16.10
N THR A 27 0.49 1.32 -16.07
CA THR A 27 1.76 1.95 -15.72
C THR A 27 2.07 1.78 -14.22
N VAL A 28 1.03 1.78 -13.39
CA VAL A 28 1.14 1.61 -11.94
C VAL A 28 0.06 0.64 -11.45
N TRP A 29 0.48 -0.37 -10.73
CA TRP A 29 -0.37 -1.32 -10.04
C TRP A 29 -0.63 -0.85 -8.61
N LYS A 30 -1.89 -0.59 -8.28
CA LYS A 30 -2.31 -0.31 -6.92
C LYS A 30 -2.87 -1.58 -6.31
N ILE A 31 -2.07 -2.24 -5.47
CA ILE A 31 -2.41 -3.53 -4.86
C ILE A 31 -2.59 -3.43 -3.35
N GLU A 32 -3.33 -4.37 -2.78
CA GLU A 32 -3.48 -4.48 -1.33
C GLU A 32 -2.13 -4.82 -0.68
N GLY A 33 -1.87 -4.26 0.51
CA GLY A 33 -0.61 -4.48 1.21
C GLY A 33 -0.49 -5.87 1.82
N SER A 34 0.75 -6.28 2.10
CA SER A 34 1.10 -7.49 2.84
C SER A 34 2.29 -7.20 3.74
N ASP A 35 2.37 -7.87 4.88
CA ASP A 35 3.53 -7.85 5.78
C ASP A 35 4.61 -8.86 5.36
N ASP A 36 4.32 -9.72 4.38
CA ASP A 36 5.31 -10.62 3.77
C ASP A 36 6.00 -9.95 2.57
N PRO A 37 7.33 -9.68 2.62
CA PRO A 37 8.06 -9.13 1.48
C PRO A 37 7.99 -9.98 0.22
N LYS A 38 7.90 -11.32 0.35
CA LYS A 38 7.78 -12.24 -0.79
C LYS A 38 6.54 -12.00 -1.64
N PHE A 39 5.46 -11.48 -1.02
CA PHE A 39 4.26 -11.09 -1.75
C PHE A 39 4.59 -10.05 -2.84
N TYR A 40 5.37 -9.03 -2.49
CA TYR A 40 5.78 -7.99 -3.44
C TYR A 40 6.76 -8.52 -4.48
N ASP A 41 7.63 -9.45 -4.13
CA ASP A 41 8.55 -10.10 -5.07
C ASP A 41 7.80 -10.91 -6.12
N HIS A 42 6.78 -11.67 -5.70
CA HIS A 42 5.94 -12.43 -6.62
C HIS A 42 5.12 -11.51 -7.53
N ALA A 43 4.51 -10.46 -6.99
CA ALA A 43 3.77 -9.48 -7.78
C ALA A 43 4.69 -8.75 -8.79
N ALA A 44 5.85 -8.28 -8.34
CA ALA A 44 6.84 -7.63 -9.20
C ALA A 44 7.37 -8.55 -10.31
N THR A 45 7.61 -9.82 -10.00
CA THR A 45 8.01 -10.83 -10.98
C THR A 45 6.92 -11.04 -12.04
N ALA A 46 5.66 -11.20 -11.61
CA ALA A 46 4.54 -11.35 -12.53
C ALA A 46 4.39 -10.12 -13.46
N ILE A 47 4.49 -8.92 -12.92
CA ILE A 47 4.43 -7.66 -13.69
C ILE A 47 5.58 -7.57 -14.69
N SER A 48 6.82 -7.82 -14.25
CA SER A 48 8.01 -7.68 -15.09
C SER A 48 8.08 -8.66 -16.25
N THR A 49 7.30 -9.73 -16.21
CA THR A 49 7.14 -10.67 -17.32
C THR A 49 6.51 -10.00 -18.55
N TYR A 50 5.66 -9.01 -18.33
CA TYR A 50 4.95 -8.29 -19.39
C TYR A 50 5.48 -6.86 -19.59
N ASP A 51 5.80 -6.16 -18.52
CA ASP A 51 6.23 -4.76 -18.55
C ASP A 51 7.24 -4.48 -17.42
N LYS A 52 8.49 -4.25 -17.77
CA LYS A 52 9.58 -3.96 -16.83
C LYS A 52 9.53 -2.54 -16.27
N ASP A 53 8.81 -1.64 -16.93
CA ASP A 53 8.71 -0.23 -16.53
C ASP A 53 7.54 0.04 -15.60
N SER A 54 6.59 -0.90 -15.51
CA SER A 54 5.46 -0.80 -14.61
C SER A 54 5.89 -0.88 -13.14
N ARG A 55 5.15 -0.19 -12.28
CA ARG A 55 5.49 -0.02 -10.85
C ARG A 55 4.32 -0.39 -9.94
N ILE A 56 4.62 -0.53 -8.66
CA ILE A 56 3.66 -0.91 -7.62
C ILE A 56 3.51 0.22 -6.62
N VAL A 57 2.26 0.49 -6.21
CA VAL A 57 1.93 1.22 -4.98
C VAL A 57 1.00 0.37 -4.13
N THR A 58 1.21 0.38 -2.80
CA THR A 58 0.32 -0.33 -1.89
C THR A 58 -0.85 0.54 -1.42
N LEU A 59 -2.02 -0.07 -1.25
CA LEU A 59 -3.20 0.57 -0.67
C LEU A 59 -3.40 0.11 0.79
N GLY A 60 -4.13 0.92 1.58
CA GLY A 60 -4.26 0.71 3.03
C GLY A 60 -5.45 -0.14 3.46
N ARG A 61 -6.41 -0.48 2.57
CA ARG A 61 -7.59 -1.34 2.87
C ARG A 61 -8.45 -0.89 4.08
N ASN A 62 -8.26 0.33 4.55
CA ASN A 62 -8.84 0.86 5.80
C ASN A 62 -8.34 0.14 7.08
N GLU A 63 -7.17 -0.45 7.01
CA GLU A 63 -6.48 -1.03 8.16
C GLU A 63 -5.91 0.05 9.10
N THR A 64 -5.43 -0.38 10.26
CA THR A 64 -4.78 0.51 11.21
C THR A 64 -3.51 1.13 10.64
N LEU A 65 -3.10 2.27 11.17
CA LEU A 65 -1.85 2.94 10.77
C LEU A 65 -0.63 2.02 10.96
N GLU A 66 -0.61 1.26 12.07
CA GLU A 66 0.45 0.29 12.37
C GLU A 66 0.53 -0.81 11.32
N GLN A 67 -0.60 -1.40 10.95
CA GLN A 67 -0.65 -2.46 9.93
C GLN A 67 -0.20 -1.94 8.56
N VAL A 68 -0.64 -0.74 8.18
CA VAL A 68 -0.22 -0.12 6.92
C VAL A 68 1.28 0.20 6.93
N CYS A 69 1.85 0.65 8.05
CA CYS A 69 3.30 0.82 8.22
C CYS A 69 4.06 -0.50 8.00
N ALA A 70 3.56 -1.61 8.56
CA ALA A 70 4.17 -2.93 8.35
C ALA A 70 4.17 -3.32 6.86
N TRP A 71 3.06 -3.11 6.16
CA TRP A 71 2.95 -3.36 4.72
C TRP A 71 3.88 -2.49 3.87
N ILE A 72 3.95 -1.19 4.18
CA ILE A 72 4.86 -0.26 3.50
C ILE A 72 6.32 -0.68 3.72
N LYS A 73 6.68 -1.06 4.94
CA LYS A 73 8.04 -1.52 5.27
C LYS A 73 8.40 -2.79 4.50
N ALA A 74 7.49 -3.76 4.42
CA ALA A 74 7.70 -4.99 3.67
C ALA A 74 7.85 -4.72 2.18
N GLY A 75 6.92 -3.93 1.60
CA GLY A 75 6.93 -3.64 0.16
C GLY A 75 8.08 -2.76 -0.29
N ALA A 76 8.52 -1.82 0.55
CA ALA A 76 9.62 -0.91 0.21
C ALA A 76 10.98 -1.62 0.01
N GLN A 77 11.10 -2.88 0.42
CA GLN A 77 12.27 -3.71 0.13
C GLN A 77 12.36 -4.13 -1.35
N ASN A 78 11.25 -4.05 -2.09
CA ASN A 78 11.22 -4.35 -3.51
C ASN A 78 11.31 -3.06 -4.35
N ASP A 79 12.18 -3.04 -5.37
CA ASP A 79 12.43 -1.86 -6.20
C ASP A 79 11.25 -1.46 -7.08
N ALA A 80 10.39 -2.41 -7.45
CA ALA A 80 9.19 -2.12 -8.21
C ALA A 80 8.17 -1.29 -7.39
N MET A 81 8.23 -1.34 -6.06
CA MET A 81 7.36 -0.52 -5.20
C MET A 81 7.90 0.91 -5.07
N ILE A 82 7.16 1.86 -5.63
CA ILE A 82 7.54 3.27 -5.66
C ILE A 82 6.83 4.14 -4.62
N GLY A 83 5.94 3.56 -3.81
CA GLY A 83 5.23 4.30 -2.78
C GLY A 83 3.93 3.65 -2.33
N PHE A 84 3.03 4.48 -1.82
CA PHE A 84 1.74 4.05 -1.30
C PHE A 84 0.62 5.01 -1.70
N ALA A 85 -0.61 4.50 -1.74
CA ALA A 85 -1.82 5.28 -2.01
C ALA A 85 -2.87 4.95 -0.94
N VAL A 86 -2.71 5.55 0.24
CA VAL A 86 -3.48 5.30 1.46
C VAL A 86 -4.35 6.51 1.77
N GLY A 87 -5.65 6.29 1.93
CA GLY A 87 -6.63 7.34 2.21
C GLY A 87 -7.22 7.23 3.61
N ARG A 88 -8.24 6.39 3.77
CA ARG A 88 -9.06 6.31 5.00
C ARG A 88 -8.25 6.09 6.28
N THR A 89 -7.24 5.25 6.27
CA THR A 89 -6.32 5.06 7.41
C THR A 89 -5.68 6.37 7.86
N VAL A 90 -5.42 7.30 6.92
CA VAL A 90 -4.80 8.59 7.22
C VAL A 90 -5.79 9.61 7.78
N PHE A 91 -7.01 9.71 7.19
CA PHE A 91 -7.89 10.84 7.45
C PHE A 91 -9.21 10.51 8.15
N LEU A 92 -9.70 9.24 8.11
CA LEU A 92 -11.09 8.95 8.46
C LEU A 92 -11.42 9.27 9.93
N ASP A 93 -10.55 8.88 10.86
CA ASP A 93 -10.79 9.10 12.29
C ASP A 93 -10.70 10.58 12.67
N ALA A 94 -9.75 11.31 12.09
CA ALA A 94 -9.64 12.75 12.29
C ALA A 94 -10.87 13.49 11.77
N ILE A 95 -11.41 13.10 10.61
CA ILE A 95 -12.65 13.68 10.07
C ILE A 95 -13.85 13.36 10.97
N LYS A 96 -13.99 12.11 11.45
CA LYS A 96 -15.06 11.73 12.38
C LYS A 96 -15.02 12.55 13.68
N LYS A 97 -13.84 12.74 14.25
CA LYS A 97 -13.64 13.56 15.45
C LYS A 97 -13.99 15.03 15.21
N TYR A 98 -13.63 15.56 14.04
CA TYR A 98 -14.02 16.91 13.64
C TYR A 98 -15.54 17.06 13.50
N ILE A 99 -16.20 16.16 12.79
CA ILE A 99 -17.66 16.20 12.59
C ILE A 99 -18.43 16.04 13.90
N SER A 100 -17.92 15.24 14.84
CA SER A 100 -18.51 15.05 16.17
C SER A 100 -18.24 16.20 17.16
N GLY A 101 -17.45 17.19 16.76
CA GLY A 101 -17.07 18.31 17.64
C GLY A 101 -15.99 17.98 18.68
N GLN A 102 -15.37 16.79 18.61
CA GLN A 102 -14.23 16.44 19.47
C GLN A 102 -12.95 17.19 19.07
N TYR A 103 -12.80 17.48 17.79
CA TYR A 103 -11.64 18.17 17.21
C TYR A 103 -12.07 19.50 16.60
N THR A 104 -11.22 20.50 16.74
CA THR A 104 -11.22 21.68 15.89
C THR A 104 -10.71 21.30 14.48
N ASN A 105 -10.94 22.18 13.51
CA ASN A 105 -10.39 22.01 12.15
C ASN A 105 -8.87 21.86 12.18
N GLN A 106 -8.18 22.65 13.00
CA GLN A 106 -6.72 22.60 13.13
C GLN A 106 -6.22 21.26 13.68
N GLU A 107 -6.86 20.72 14.72
CA GLU A 107 -6.50 19.43 15.31
C GLU A 107 -6.69 18.27 14.32
N ALA A 108 -7.77 18.32 13.52
CA ALA A 108 -8.00 17.32 12.47
C ALA A 108 -6.91 17.37 11.37
N ILE A 109 -6.55 18.56 10.90
CA ILE A 109 -5.47 18.77 9.92
C ILE A 109 -4.14 18.24 10.46
N GLU A 110 -3.82 18.53 11.71
CA GLU A 110 -2.58 18.07 12.35
C GLU A 110 -2.53 16.54 12.50
N GLU A 111 -3.63 15.90 12.89
CA GLU A 111 -3.69 14.43 12.97
C GLU A 111 -3.50 13.78 11.61
N ILE A 112 -4.18 14.29 10.57
CA ILE A 112 -4.03 13.81 9.18
C ILE A 112 -2.57 13.96 8.72
N GLY A 113 -1.98 15.11 8.97
CA GLY A 113 -0.58 15.39 8.62
C GLY A 113 0.40 14.44 9.33
N ARG A 114 0.22 14.20 10.63
CA ARG A 114 1.03 13.23 11.39
C ARG A 114 0.90 11.82 10.85
N ASN A 115 -0.32 11.36 10.57
CA ASN A 115 -0.57 10.03 10.05
C ASN A 115 0.11 9.82 8.69
N TYR A 116 -0.06 10.78 7.77
CA TYR A 116 0.61 10.74 6.47
C TYR A 116 2.13 10.75 6.60
N PHE A 117 2.66 11.65 7.44
CA PHE A 117 4.11 11.76 7.66
C PHE A 117 4.70 10.48 8.23
N THR A 118 3.99 9.78 9.11
CA THR A 118 4.39 8.48 9.65
C THR A 118 4.56 7.44 8.53
N LEU A 119 3.59 7.35 7.60
CA LEU A 119 3.68 6.46 6.45
C LEU A 119 4.85 6.83 5.52
N TYR A 120 5.02 8.13 5.26
CA TYR A 120 6.12 8.63 4.43
C TYR A 120 7.49 8.31 5.03
N GLN A 121 7.68 8.55 6.34
CA GLN A 121 8.93 8.22 7.02
C GLN A 121 9.20 6.71 7.02
N THR A 122 8.16 5.89 7.24
CA THR A 122 8.27 4.43 7.16
C THR A 122 8.78 3.99 5.79
N TYR A 123 8.20 4.52 4.72
CA TYR A 123 8.64 4.23 3.35
C TYR A 123 10.09 4.67 3.10
N LYS A 124 10.42 5.92 3.44
CA LYS A 124 11.78 6.45 3.26
C LYS A 124 12.83 5.64 4.00
N ASN A 125 12.58 5.36 5.28
CA ASN A 125 13.54 4.61 6.11
C ASN A 125 13.74 3.18 5.59
N ALA A 126 12.70 2.54 5.08
CA ALA A 126 12.81 1.19 4.52
C ALA A 126 13.56 1.16 3.18
N LYS A 127 13.49 2.23 2.36
CA LYS A 127 14.24 2.36 1.10
C LYS A 127 15.72 2.72 1.30
N THR A 128 16.10 3.37 2.40
CA THR A 128 17.47 3.85 2.63
C THR A 128 18.39 2.82 3.30
N HIS A 129 17.97 1.58 3.46
CA HIS A 129 18.82 0.49 3.98
C HIS A 129 19.56 -0.27 2.86
N GLU A 130 19.86 0.38 1.73
CA GLU A 130 20.86 -0.06 0.75
C GLU A 130 22.23 0.55 1.05
#